data_188b8beda86bb201d0a1edbef4f322d8
#
_entry.id   188b8beda86bb201d0a1edbef4f322d8
#
_cell.length_a   1.000
_cell.length_b   1.000
_cell.length_c   1.000
_cell.angle_alpha   90.00
_cell.angle_beta   90.00
_cell.angle_gamma   90.00
#
_symmetry.space_group_name_H-M   'P 1'
#
loop_
_entity.id
_entity.type
_entity.pdbx_description
1 polymer ?
#
loop_
_entity_poly.entity_id
_entity_poly.type
_entity_poly.pdbx_seq_one_letter_code
_entity_poly.pdbx_strand_id
1 'polypeptide(L)'
;MSVRRAARIGDAWLIVNTSGLGKVAPLMQTYRAALKEYGRTPMEFPITVECYVGAHYATAHEECRGPLEYKYNAYASWGLQDRSTQGSFEDFARDRFIIGDKVSVKEEIARYRELLGVDHFIMRCQWPGLPQERVLDSIQRLGDIFA
;
A
#
# COMPACT_ATOMS: atom_id res chain seq x y z
N MET A 1 9.11 -18.17 3.25
CA MET A 1 8.35 -19.45 3.28
C MET A 1 6.88 -19.27 2.89
N SER A 2 6.18 -18.23 3.34
CA SER A 2 4.77 -17.96 3.04
C SER A 2 4.46 -17.70 1.56
N VAL A 3 5.31 -16.95 0.87
CA VAL A 3 5.10 -16.55 -0.55
C VAL A 3 5.12 -17.77 -1.50
N ARG A 4 6.09 -18.68 -1.35
CA ARG A 4 6.14 -19.93 -2.14
C ARG A 4 4.95 -20.86 -1.84
N ARG A 5 4.46 -20.85 -0.58
CA ARG A 5 3.26 -21.60 -0.22
C ARG A 5 2.02 -21.01 -0.91
N ALA A 6 1.88 -19.67 -0.93
CA ALA A 6 0.81 -19.02 -1.67
C ALA A 6 0.84 -19.39 -3.16
N ALA A 7 2.03 -19.38 -3.79
CA ALA A 7 2.18 -19.79 -5.19
C ALA A 7 1.78 -21.25 -5.43
N ARG A 8 2.00 -22.15 -4.45
CA ARG A 8 1.72 -23.58 -4.60
C ARG A 8 0.25 -23.94 -4.47
N ILE A 9 -0.47 -23.31 -3.54
CA ILE A 9 -1.84 -23.74 -3.16
C ILE A 9 -2.89 -22.63 -3.15
N GLY A 10 -2.50 -21.32 -3.23
CA GLY A 10 -3.42 -20.19 -3.22
C GLY A 10 -3.90 -19.83 -4.62
N ASP A 11 -5.04 -19.16 -4.71
CA ASP A 11 -5.55 -18.61 -5.96
C ASP A 11 -4.92 -17.26 -6.29
N ALA A 12 -4.47 -16.54 -5.26
CA ALA A 12 -3.68 -15.31 -5.35
C ALA A 12 -2.78 -15.18 -4.10
N TRP A 13 -1.82 -14.25 -4.15
CA TRP A 13 -1.09 -13.80 -2.98
C TRP A 13 -1.45 -12.34 -2.71
N LEU A 14 -2.26 -12.11 -1.67
CA LEU A 14 -2.55 -10.75 -1.21
C LEU A 14 -1.31 -10.12 -0.58
N ILE A 15 -0.79 -9.09 -1.23
CA ILE A 15 0.33 -8.31 -0.72
C ILE A 15 -0.20 -7.30 0.31
N VAL A 16 0.40 -7.32 1.49
CA VAL A 16 0.16 -6.29 2.52
C VAL A 16 1.37 -5.37 2.58
N ASN A 17 1.25 -4.15 2.04
CA ASN A 17 2.38 -3.23 1.92
C ASN A 17 2.64 -2.47 3.23
N THR A 18 2.95 -3.18 4.30
CA THR A 18 3.34 -2.57 5.59
C THR A 18 4.84 -2.32 5.70
N SER A 19 5.63 -2.95 4.84
CA SER A 19 7.10 -2.94 4.92
C SER A 19 7.78 -2.12 3.82
N GLY A 20 7.01 -1.56 2.89
CA GLY A 20 7.49 -0.78 1.75
C GLY A 20 7.94 -1.64 0.55
N LEU A 21 7.98 -1.00 -0.62
CA LEU A 21 8.27 -1.63 -1.91
C LEU A 21 9.61 -2.35 -1.96
N GLY A 22 10.64 -1.82 -1.29
CA GLY A 22 11.96 -2.44 -1.25
C GLY A 22 11.97 -3.86 -0.66
N LYS A 23 11.04 -4.16 0.26
CA LYS A 23 10.87 -5.51 0.80
C LYS A 23 9.87 -6.35 0.00
N VAL A 24 8.87 -5.72 -0.61
CA VAL A 24 7.82 -6.40 -1.36
C VAL A 24 8.31 -6.86 -2.74
N ALA A 25 9.10 -6.06 -3.45
CA ALA A 25 9.54 -6.36 -4.80
C ALA A 25 10.34 -7.69 -4.91
N PRO A 26 11.32 -7.99 -4.04
CA PRO A 26 11.99 -9.31 -4.05
C PRO A 26 11.05 -10.48 -3.75
N LEU A 27 10.04 -10.27 -2.89
CA LEU A 27 9.03 -11.29 -2.60
C LEU A 27 8.13 -11.55 -3.80
N MET A 28 7.76 -10.51 -4.58
CA MET A 28 7.01 -10.66 -5.82
C MET A 28 7.81 -11.46 -6.86
N GLN A 29 9.10 -11.20 -6.99
CA GLN A 29 9.97 -12.01 -7.87
C GLN A 29 9.98 -13.49 -7.45
N THR A 30 10.10 -13.76 -6.14
CA THR A 30 10.03 -15.11 -5.58
C THR A 30 8.67 -15.76 -5.86
N TYR A 31 7.57 -15.02 -5.72
CA TYR A 31 6.22 -15.50 -6.01
C TYR A 31 6.06 -15.90 -7.47
N ARG A 32 6.47 -15.03 -8.40
CA ARG A 32 6.40 -15.30 -9.84
C ARG A 32 7.26 -16.48 -10.27
N ALA A 33 8.46 -16.60 -9.72
CA ALA A 33 9.33 -17.77 -9.97
C ALA A 33 8.68 -19.07 -9.48
N ALA A 34 8.08 -19.06 -8.30
CA ALA A 34 7.40 -20.22 -7.73
C ALA A 34 6.11 -20.59 -8.52
N LEU A 35 5.34 -19.61 -9.00
CA LEU A 35 4.20 -19.86 -9.88
C LEU A 35 4.64 -20.63 -11.14
N LYS A 36 5.73 -20.16 -11.78
CA LYS A 36 6.29 -20.81 -12.96
C LYS A 36 6.76 -22.25 -12.65
N GLU A 37 7.44 -22.43 -11.52
CA GLU A 37 7.90 -23.75 -11.06
C GLU A 37 6.73 -24.73 -10.83
N TYR A 38 5.62 -24.24 -10.25
CA TYR A 38 4.43 -25.07 -9.98
C TYR A 38 3.42 -25.13 -11.13
N GLY A 39 3.70 -24.46 -12.28
CA GLY A 39 2.81 -24.43 -13.44
C GLY A 39 1.46 -23.78 -13.14
N ARG A 40 1.44 -22.75 -12.25
CA ARG A 40 0.21 -22.09 -11.82
C ARG A 40 0.10 -20.66 -12.35
N THR A 41 -1.13 -20.26 -12.62
CA THR A 41 -1.50 -18.88 -12.95
C THR A 41 -2.42 -18.37 -11.86
N PRO A 42 -2.11 -17.27 -11.17
CA PRO A 42 -3.00 -16.69 -10.17
C PRO A 42 -4.19 -16.01 -10.85
N MET A 43 -5.30 -15.86 -10.12
CA MET A 43 -6.47 -15.11 -10.60
C MET A 43 -6.16 -13.62 -10.80
N GLU A 44 -5.35 -13.05 -9.89
CA GLU A 44 -5.00 -11.64 -9.85
C GLU A 44 -3.72 -11.43 -9.02
N PHE A 45 -3.16 -10.21 -9.08
CA PHE A 45 -2.05 -9.77 -8.24
C PHE A 45 -2.49 -8.64 -7.30
N PRO A 46 -3.20 -8.98 -6.20
CA PRO A 46 -3.80 -7.98 -5.32
C PRO A 46 -2.79 -7.39 -4.35
N ILE A 47 -2.94 -6.08 -4.08
CA ILE A 47 -2.19 -5.37 -3.04
C ILE A 47 -3.12 -4.55 -2.16
N THR A 48 -2.93 -4.61 -0.84
CA THR A 48 -3.56 -3.68 0.08
C THR A 48 -2.57 -2.58 0.48
N VAL A 49 -2.99 -1.32 0.38
CA VAL A 49 -2.17 -0.14 0.63
C VAL A 49 -2.98 0.98 1.27
N GLU A 50 -2.35 1.78 2.14
CA GLU A 50 -2.95 3.02 2.63
C GLU A 50 -3.00 4.03 1.49
N CYS A 51 -4.17 4.66 1.28
CA CYS A 51 -4.36 5.63 0.21
C CYS A 51 -5.13 6.85 0.69
N TYR A 52 -4.65 8.04 0.31
CA TYR A 52 -5.33 9.30 0.57
C TYR A 52 -5.10 10.31 -0.56
N VAL A 53 -6.20 10.86 -1.07
CA VAL A 53 -6.17 11.90 -2.11
C VAL A 53 -6.64 13.22 -1.52
N GLY A 54 -5.70 14.11 -1.23
CA GLY A 54 -5.98 15.47 -0.76
C GLY A 54 -6.18 16.46 -1.90
N ALA A 55 -6.46 17.72 -1.54
CA ALA A 55 -6.55 18.81 -2.51
C ALA A 55 -5.18 19.17 -3.10
N HIS A 56 -4.12 19.08 -2.26
CA HIS A 56 -2.72 19.35 -2.62
C HIS A 56 -1.82 18.32 -1.96
N TYR A 57 -0.67 18.05 -2.58
CA TYR A 57 0.30 17.05 -2.10
C TYR A 57 0.72 17.28 -0.64
N ALA A 58 1.19 18.51 -0.30
CA ALA A 58 1.67 18.83 1.04
C ALA A 58 0.56 18.70 2.10
N THR A 59 -0.64 19.21 1.78
CA THR A 59 -1.81 19.14 2.68
C THR A 59 -2.23 17.68 2.93
N ALA A 60 -2.21 16.83 1.90
CA ALA A 60 -2.51 15.40 2.04
C ALA A 60 -1.58 14.71 3.03
N HIS A 61 -0.28 14.97 2.94
CA HIS A 61 0.71 14.42 3.88
C HIS A 61 0.52 14.93 5.30
N GLU A 62 0.23 16.22 5.48
CA GLU A 62 -0.02 16.82 6.79
C GLU A 62 -1.27 16.23 7.46
N GLU A 63 -2.36 16.08 6.71
CA GLU A 63 -3.63 15.51 7.18
C GLU A 63 -3.50 14.05 7.60
N CYS A 64 -2.66 13.28 6.91
CA CYS A 64 -2.46 11.86 7.18
C CYS A 64 -1.44 11.57 8.27
N ARG A 65 -0.48 12.46 8.55
CA ARG A 65 0.65 12.24 9.46
C ARG A 65 0.20 11.71 10.81
N GLY A 66 -0.57 12.47 11.57
CA GLY A 66 -0.99 12.09 12.91
C GLY A 66 -1.77 10.78 12.97
N PRO A 67 -2.84 10.60 12.17
CA PRO A 67 -3.60 9.36 12.08
C PRO A 67 -2.76 8.13 11.73
N LEU A 68 -1.84 8.24 10.78
CA LEU A 68 -0.99 7.11 10.38
C LEU A 68 0.11 6.82 11.40
N GLU A 69 0.75 7.84 11.97
CA GLU A 69 1.72 7.65 13.06
C GLU A 69 1.07 6.95 14.26
N TYR A 70 -0.13 7.37 14.65
CA TYR A 70 -0.89 6.72 15.71
C TYR A 70 -1.13 5.24 15.41
N LYS A 71 -1.65 4.93 14.22
CA LYS A 71 -1.93 3.56 13.78
C LYS A 71 -0.68 2.69 13.79
N TYR A 72 0.41 3.17 13.19
CA TYR A 72 1.61 2.37 13.03
C TYR A 72 2.43 2.25 14.32
N ASN A 73 2.36 3.24 15.21
CA ASN A 73 2.89 3.12 16.59
C ASN A 73 2.14 2.04 17.38
N ALA A 74 0.81 1.94 17.24
CA ALA A 74 0.04 0.85 17.82
C ALA A 74 0.47 -0.51 17.28
N TYR A 75 0.67 -0.64 15.96
CA TYR A 75 1.17 -1.88 15.35
C TYR A 75 2.56 -2.25 15.86
N ALA A 76 3.46 -1.29 16.01
CA ALA A 76 4.79 -1.50 16.58
C ALA A 76 4.73 -1.96 18.04
N SER A 77 3.83 -1.38 18.86
CA SER A 77 3.65 -1.79 20.26
C SER A 77 3.11 -3.23 20.40
N TRP A 78 2.37 -3.71 19.41
CA TRP A 78 1.88 -5.09 19.35
C TRP A 78 2.88 -6.07 18.72
N GLY A 79 4.07 -5.60 18.33
CA GLY A 79 5.08 -6.43 17.68
C GLY A 79 4.75 -6.84 16.25
N LEU A 80 3.77 -6.18 15.62
CA LEU A 80 3.35 -6.46 14.24
C LEU A 80 4.23 -5.78 13.20
N GLN A 81 5.08 -4.85 13.61
CA GLN A 81 6.01 -4.14 12.74
C GLN A 81 7.36 -3.92 13.40
N ASP A 82 8.40 -3.90 12.57
CA ASP A 82 9.72 -3.42 12.97
C ASP A 82 9.64 -1.93 13.32
N ARG A 83 10.22 -1.53 14.45
CA ARG A 83 10.31 -0.13 14.91
C ARG A 83 11.22 0.75 14.04
N SER A 84 11.40 0.46 12.78
CA SER A 84 12.23 1.24 11.84
C SER A 84 11.60 2.57 11.42
N THR A 85 10.84 3.22 12.31
CA THR A 85 10.39 4.61 12.17
C THR A 85 11.46 5.59 12.67
N GLN A 86 12.74 5.29 12.49
CA GLN A 86 13.80 6.27 12.65
C GLN A 86 13.84 7.13 11.37
N GLY A 87 13.33 8.34 11.44
CA GLY A 87 13.28 9.26 10.32
C GLY A 87 12.04 10.14 10.32
N SER A 88 11.87 10.94 9.28
CA SER A 88 10.67 11.74 9.08
C SER A 88 9.46 10.89 8.72
N PHE A 89 8.25 11.45 8.87
CA PHE A 89 7.02 10.80 8.38
C PHE A 89 7.10 10.56 6.87
N GLU A 90 7.71 11.47 6.13
CA GLU A 90 7.89 11.39 4.68
C GLU A 90 8.75 10.18 4.29
N ASP A 91 9.83 9.91 5.04
CA ASP A 91 10.67 8.72 4.83
C ASP A 91 9.93 7.43 5.19
N PHE A 92 9.12 7.48 6.23
CA PHE A 92 8.27 6.35 6.63
C PHE A 92 7.15 6.08 5.63
N ALA A 93 6.50 7.11 5.09
CA ALA A 93 5.42 7.00 4.13
C ALA A 93 5.89 6.56 2.74
N ARG A 94 7.13 6.94 2.39
CA ARG A 94 7.74 6.60 1.09
C ARG A 94 7.70 5.09 0.87
N ASP A 95 7.24 4.68 -0.32
CA ASP A 95 7.14 3.28 -0.74
C ASP A 95 6.15 2.42 0.07
N ARG A 96 5.46 2.99 1.06
CA ARG A 96 4.45 2.29 1.87
C ARG A 96 3.03 2.74 1.60
N PHE A 97 2.85 4.04 1.37
CA PHE A 97 1.53 4.66 1.22
C PHE A 97 1.41 5.35 -0.12
N ILE A 98 0.19 5.45 -0.61
CA ILE A 98 -0.17 6.23 -1.80
C ILE A 98 -0.91 7.47 -1.31
N ILE A 99 -0.18 8.57 -1.04
CA ILE A 99 -0.70 9.81 -0.47
C ILE A 99 -0.27 10.98 -1.34
N GLY A 100 -1.20 11.86 -1.68
CA GLY A 100 -0.91 13.06 -2.45
C GLY A 100 -2.15 13.73 -3.03
N ASP A 101 -1.95 14.56 -4.04
CA ASP A 101 -3.02 15.02 -4.91
C ASP A 101 -3.37 14.00 -6.00
N LYS A 102 -4.36 14.31 -6.84
CA LYS A 102 -4.80 13.38 -7.90
C LYS A 102 -3.68 12.97 -8.85
N VAL A 103 -2.77 13.89 -9.19
CA VAL A 103 -1.68 13.63 -10.14
C VAL A 103 -0.66 12.68 -9.50
N SER A 104 -0.17 13.04 -8.32
CA SER A 104 0.82 12.24 -7.58
C SER A 104 0.30 10.83 -7.25
N VAL A 105 -0.97 10.71 -6.85
CA VAL A 105 -1.60 9.41 -6.56
C VAL A 105 -1.69 8.55 -7.82
N LYS A 106 -2.06 9.13 -8.97
CA LYS A 106 -2.10 8.42 -10.25
C LYS A 106 -0.72 7.92 -10.67
N GLU A 107 0.29 8.75 -10.54
CA GLU A 107 1.69 8.39 -10.83
C GLU A 107 2.19 7.27 -9.90
N GLU A 108 1.87 7.35 -8.61
CA GLU A 108 2.28 6.34 -7.63
C GLU A 108 1.59 5.00 -7.89
N ILE A 109 0.30 4.98 -8.25
CA ILE A 109 -0.40 3.75 -8.68
C ILE A 109 0.27 3.15 -9.92
N ALA A 110 0.66 3.97 -10.90
CA ALA A 110 1.37 3.50 -12.07
C ALA A 110 2.74 2.90 -11.71
N ARG A 111 3.47 3.53 -10.79
CA ARG A 111 4.76 3.03 -10.27
C ARG A 111 4.62 1.67 -9.59
N TYR A 112 3.57 1.47 -8.77
CA TYR A 112 3.30 0.17 -8.14
C TYR A 112 2.99 -0.91 -9.19
N ARG A 113 2.20 -0.58 -10.21
CA ARG A 113 1.93 -1.49 -11.34
C ARG A 113 3.20 -1.88 -12.08
N GLU A 114 4.04 -0.93 -12.38
CA GLU A 114 5.31 -1.16 -13.10
C GLU A 114 6.27 -2.03 -12.28
N LEU A 115 6.49 -1.69 -11.02
CA LEU A 115 7.47 -2.37 -10.16
C LEU A 115 7.03 -3.78 -9.73
N LEU A 116 5.74 -3.95 -9.42
CA LEU A 116 5.23 -5.19 -8.85
C LEU A 116 4.38 -5.99 -9.83
N GLY A 117 3.87 -5.36 -10.90
CA GLY A 117 2.88 -5.96 -11.82
C GLY A 117 1.57 -6.29 -11.12
N VAL A 118 1.19 -5.50 -10.12
CA VAL A 118 -0.12 -5.61 -9.45
C VAL A 118 -1.22 -5.04 -10.34
N ASP A 119 -2.38 -5.67 -10.31
CA ASP A 119 -3.54 -5.32 -11.14
C ASP A 119 -4.79 -5.00 -10.31
N HIS A 120 -4.80 -5.40 -9.05
CA HIS A 120 -5.90 -5.16 -8.12
C HIS A 120 -5.42 -4.41 -6.87
N PHE A 121 -5.94 -3.19 -6.66
CA PHE A 121 -5.62 -2.35 -5.50
C PHE A 121 -6.77 -2.36 -4.49
N ILE A 122 -6.50 -2.77 -3.26
CA ILE A 122 -7.39 -2.67 -2.12
C ILE A 122 -6.92 -1.47 -1.29
N MET A 123 -7.53 -0.32 -1.51
CA MET A 123 -7.12 0.94 -0.91
C MET A 123 -7.78 1.15 0.45
N ARG A 124 -6.99 1.29 1.49
CA ARG A 124 -7.46 1.62 2.84
C ARG A 124 -7.40 3.13 3.02
N CYS A 125 -8.58 3.76 3.04
CA CYS A 125 -8.71 5.21 3.03
C CYS A 125 -9.10 5.81 4.40
N GLN A 126 -9.26 4.99 5.44
CA GLN A 126 -9.72 5.44 6.76
C GLN A 126 -8.81 4.94 7.87
N TRP A 127 -8.45 5.83 8.80
CA TRP A 127 -7.63 5.54 9.98
C TRP A 127 -8.16 6.25 11.21
N PRO A 128 -7.86 5.75 12.44
CA PRO A 128 -8.24 6.43 13.68
C PRO A 128 -7.73 7.88 13.72
N GLY A 129 -8.61 8.81 14.03
CA GLY A 129 -8.28 10.24 14.10
C GLY A 129 -8.44 11.02 12.79
N LEU A 130 -8.67 10.36 11.65
CA LEU A 130 -8.99 11.05 10.40
C LEU A 130 -10.50 11.38 10.37
N PRO A 131 -10.91 12.66 10.20
CA PRO A 131 -12.31 13.05 10.13
C PRO A 131 -13.04 12.37 8.97
N GLN A 132 -14.27 11.90 9.21
CA GLN A 132 -15.06 11.16 8.22
C GLN A 132 -15.31 11.95 6.93
N GLU A 133 -15.53 13.25 7.02
CA GLU A 133 -15.70 14.14 5.85
C GLU A 133 -14.48 14.10 4.94
N ARG A 134 -13.26 14.15 5.51
CA ARG A 134 -12.01 14.04 4.73
C ARG A 134 -11.83 12.67 4.08
N VAL A 135 -12.28 11.62 4.75
CA VAL A 135 -12.30 10.26 4.15
C VAL A 135 -13.18 10.22 2.92
N LEU A 136 -14.41 10.75 3.02
CA LEU A 136 -15.37 10.78 1.91
C LEU A 136 -14.86 11.63 0.74
N ASP A 137 -14.31 12.80 1.03
CA ASP A 137 -13.68 13.68 0.02
C ASP A 137 -12.52 12.99 -0.70
N SER A 138 -11.67 12.29 0.06
CA SER A 138 -10.55 11.54 -0.50
C SER A 138 -11.03 10.40 -1.41
N ILE A 139 -12.05 9.65 -1.02
CA ILE A 139 -12.65 8.58 -1.83
C ILE A 139 -13.26 9.17 -3.12
N GLN A 140 -13.95 10.30 -3.02
CA GLN A 140 -14.49 10.98 -4.21
C GLN A 140 -13.38 11.38 -5.18
N ARG A 141 -12.31 12.04 -4.68
CA ARG A 141 -11.16 12.42 -5.52
C ARG A 141 -10.44 11.20 -6.10
N LEU A 142 -10.39 10.11 -5.37
CA LEU A 142 -9.83 8.84 -5.86
C LEU A 142 -10.67 8.29 -7.02
N GLY A 143 -12.01 8.31 -6.89
CA GLY A 143 -12.93 7.93 -7.96
C GLY A 143 -12.71 8.75 -9.24
N ASP A 144 -12.51 10.06 -9.10
CA ASP A 144 -12.26 10.96 -10.24
C ASP A 144 -10.94 10.65 -11.01
N ILE A 145 -10.00 9.92 -10.41
CA ILE A 145 -8.76 9.50 -11.10
C ILE A 145 -9.06 8.42 -12.14
N PHE A 146 -10.12 7.63 -11.93
CA PHE A 146 -10.47 6.49 -12.77
C PHE A 146 -11.73 6.72 -13.63
N ALA A 147 -12.40 7.86 -13.44
CA ALA A 147 -13.51 8.27 -14.29
C ALA A 147 -13.03 8.83 -15.63
#